data_44d0e21a3c6e3172eccf62acf7b21363
#
_entry.id   44d0e21a3c6e3172eccf62acf7b21363
#
_cell.length_a   1.000
_cell.length_b   1.000
_cell.length_c   1.000
_cell.angle_alpha   90.00
_cell.angle_beta   90.00
_cell.angle_gamma   90.00
#
_symmetry.space_group_name_H-M   'P 1'
#
loop_
_entity.id
_entity.type
_entity.pdbx_description
1 polymer ?
#
loop_
_entity_poly.entity_id
_entity_poly.type
_entity_poly.pdbx_seq_one_letter_code
_entity_poly.pdbx_strand_id
1 'polypeptide(L)'
;VPAEAEGEFAIRSFSRKTLEGVCERFLDIIKGASLIAGVDYEIKEGTFFFNKIPVLKLNELLMNNAKLAGAPQLAPPREKTGSTDFGNVMYEIPGSCIRVAFVPEGTSSHSQEFVDAGKTEAAHNCILYGAKAIAGASMDLIMTDGLMDQVKEEFAENKKKNQ
;
A
#
# COMPACT_ATOMS: atom_id res chain seq x y z
N VAL A 1 21.59 -22.00 -29.94
CA VAL A 1 21.24 -22.00 -28.50
C VAL A 1 22.01 -20.85 -27.88
N PRO A 2 21.40 -19.92 -27.18
CA PRO A 2 22.09 -18.81 -26.51
C PRO A 2 22.99 -19.36 -25.38
N ALA A 3 24.16 -18.72 -25.19
CA ALA A 3 25.04 -19.04 -24.08
C ALA A 3 24.53 -18.53 -22.74
N GLU A 4 23.80 -17.45 -22.77
CA GLU A 4 23.19 -16.79 -21.60
C GLU A 4 21.75 -16.37 -21.91
N ALA A 5 20.89 -16.42 -20.91
CA ALA A 5 19.51 -15.93 -20.97
C ALA A 5 19.14 -15.33 -19.61
N GLU A 6 18.42 -14.21 -19.62
CA GLU A 6 17.94 -13.54 -18.41
C GLU A 6 16.41 -13.46 -18.45
N GLY A 7 15.79 -13.63 -17.28
CA GLY A 7 14.34 -13.47 -17.11
C GLY A 7 14.04 -12.63 -15.87
N GLU A 8 13.11 -11.68 -16.00
CA GLU A 8 12.61 -10.90 -14.88
C GLU A 8 11.17 -11.35 -14.53
N PHE A 9 10.92 -11.60 -13.25
CA PHE A 9 9.65 -12.11 -12.76
C PHE A 9 9.11 -11.25 -11.62
N ALA A 10 7.86 -10.84 -11.71
CA ALA A 10 7.16 -10.16 -10.64
C ALA A 10 6.15 -11.12 -9.97
N ILE A 11 6.49 -11.60 -8.79
CA ILE A 11 5.65 -12.48 -7.99
C ILE A 11 4.79 -11.63 -7.05
N ARG A 12 3.47 -11.88 -7.00
CA ARG A 12 2.53 -11.06 -6.25
C ARG A 12 1.55 -11.92 -5.45
N SER A 13 1.23 -11.46 -4.24
CA SER A 13 0.17 -12.04 -3.40
C SER A 13 -0.49 -10.96 -2.55
N PHE A 14 -1.67 -11.24 -2.01
CA PHE A 14 -2.40 -10.34 -1.10
C PHE A 14 -1.86 -10.40 0.35
N SER A 15 -1.09 -11.40 0.72
CA SER A 15 -0.48 -11.50 2.04
C SER A 15 1.01 -11.82 1.94
N ARG A 16 1.78 -11.28 2.86
CA ARG A 16 3.22 -11.53 2.97
C ARG A 16 3.50 -13.03 3.13
N LYS A 17 2.82 -13.69 4.06
CA LYS A 17 2.99 -15.13 4.34
C LYS A 17 2.77 -15.99 3.08
N THR A 18 1.71 -15.71 2.32
CA THR A 18 1.45 -16.41 1.06
C THR A 18 2.52 -16.09 0.02
N LEU A 19 2.99 -14.83 -0.04
CA LEU A 19 4.04 -14.42 -0.97
C LEU A 19 5.35 -15.17 -0.71
N GLU A 20 5.77 -15.27 0.54
CA GLU A 20 6.97 -16.01 0.95
C GLU A 20 6.91 -17.47 0.47
N GLY A 21 5.81 -18.17 0.73
CA GLY A 21 5.64 -19.55 0.25
C GLY A 21 5.59 -19.70 -1.27
N VAL A 22 5.04 -18.71 -1.98
CA VAL A 22 5.05 -18.71 -3.46
C VAL A 22 6.47 -18.46 -3.99
N CYS A 23 7.24 -17.57 -3.36
CA CYS A 23 8.63 -17.33 -3.71
C CYS A 23 9.50 -18.57 -3.48
N GLU A 24 9.38 -19.23 -2.34
CA GLU A 24 10.08 -20.50 -2.06
C GLU A 24 9.76 -21.55 -3.14
N ARG A 25 8.49 -21.70 -3.48
CA ARG A 25 8.07 -22.62 -4.54
C ARG A 25 8.64 -22.25 -5.90
N PHE A 26 8.73 -20.96 -6.21
CA PHE A 26 9.33 -20.48 -7.46
C PHE A 26 10.83 -20.78 -7.51
N LEU A 27 11.56 -20.61 -6.42
CA LEU A 27 12.98 -20.97 -6.31
C LEU A 27 13.20 -22.47 -6.55
N ASP A 28 12.35 -23.33 -5.99
CA ASP A 28 12.40 -24.78 -6.23
C ASP A 28 12.18 -25.12 -7.71
N ILE A 29 11.29 -24.41 -8.40
CA ILE A 29 11.05 -24.60 -9.83
C ILE A 29 12.29 -24.23 -10.65
N ILE A 30 12.94 -23.10 -10.34
CA ILE A 30 14.16 -22.68 -11.03
C ILE A 30 15.26 -23.72 -10.80
N LYS A 31 15.45 -24.17 -9.58
CA LYS A 31 16.43 -25.23 -9.25
C LYS A 31 16.16 -26.53 -10.01
N GLY A 32 14.90 -26.95 -10.07
CA GLY A 32 14.51 -28.13 -10.82
C GLY A 32 14.76 -27.98 -12.33
N ALA A 33 14.42 -26.82 -12.90
CA ALA A 33 14.65 -26.52 -14.32
C ALA A 33 16.15 -26.50 -14.67
N SER A 34 16.98 -25.91 -13.82
CA SER A 34 18.44 -25.90 -13.97
C SER A 34 19.02 -27.32 -14.02
N LEU A 35 18.59 -28.18 -13.10
CA LEU A 35 19.02 -29.59 -13.05
C LEU A 35 18.60 -30.38 -14.32
N ILE A 36 17.39 -30.15 -14.79
CA ILE A 36 16.86 -30.81 -16.01
C ILE A 36 17.62 -30.34 -17.26
N ALA A 37 17.91 -29.02 -17.34
CA ALA A 37 18.57 -28.43 -18.50
C ALA A 37 20.10 -28.59 -18.46
N GLY A 38 20.71 -28.93 -17.32
CA GLY A 38 22.15 -29.02 -17.14
C GLY A 38 22.83 -27.65 -17.25
N VAL A 39 22.22 -26.60 -16.71
CA VAL A 39 22.74 -25.23 -16.75
C VAL A 39 22.86 -24.66 -15.34
N ASP A 40 23.80 -23.75 -15.14
CA ASP A 40 23.92 -22.97 -13.93
C ASP A 40 22.93 -21.78 -13.94
N TYR A 41 22.59 -21.26 -12.77
CA TYR A 41 21.74 -20.08 -12.64
C TYR A 41 22.18 -19.17 -11.50
N GLU A 42 21.91 -17.90 -11.64
CA GLU A 42 22.04 -16.88 -10.59
C GLU A 42 20.68 -16.21 -10.37
N ILE A 43 20.34 -15.93 -9.10
CA ILE A 43 19.12 -15.23 -8.75
C ILE A 43 19.49 -13.89 -8.09
N LYS A 44 18.92 -12.81 -8.65
CA LYS A 44 18.96 -11.47 -8.05
C LYS A 44 17.58 -11.15 -7.50
N GLU A 45 17.46 -11.14 -6.19
CA GLU A 45 16.21 -10.78 -5.53
C GLU A 45 16.01 -9.27 -5.54
N GLY A 46 14.81 -8.84 -5.93
CA GLY A 46 14.40 -7.46 -5.86
C GLY A 46 13.83 -7.06 -4.49
N THR A 47 13.24 -5.87 -4.42
CA THR A 47 12.62 -5.36 -3.19
C THR A 47 11.25 -5.99 -2.96
N PHE A 48 11.00 -6.46 -1.74
CA PHE A 48 9.70 -6.95 -1.31
C PHE A 48 8.82 -5.79 -0.84
N PHE A 49 7.62 -5.69 -1.42
CA PHE A 49 6.56 -4.81 -0.94
C PHE A 49 5.53 -5.62 -0.17
N PHE A 50 5.36 -5.32 1.11
CA PHE A 50 4.44 -6.03 1.97
C PHE A 50 3.00 -5.53 1.80
N ASN A 51 2.02 -6.38 2.15
CA ASN A 51 0.64 -5.94 2.28
C ASN A 51 0.51 -4.94 3.45
N LYS A 52 -0.52 -4.11 3.38
CA LYS A 52 -0.83 -3.18 4.47
C LYS A 52 -1.41 -3.92 5.67
N ILE A 53 -1.07 -3.47 6.87
CA ILE A 53 -1.73 -3.86 8.12
C ILE A 53 -2.78 -2.79 8.42
N PRO A 54 -4.08 -3.07 8.27
CA PRO A 54 -5.12 -2.07 8.46
C PRO A 54 -5.23 -1.68 9.94
N VAL A 55 -5.36 -0.37 10.21
CA VAL A 55 -5.73 0.21 11.50
C VAL A 55 -6.97 1.05 11.25
N LEU A 56 -8.14 0.47 11.53
CA LEU A 56 -9.43 1.08 11.17
C LEU A 56 -9.68 2.38 11.93
N LYS A 57 -9.23 2.48 13.18
CA LYS A 57 -9.30 3.73 13.95
C LYS A 57 -8.59 4.88 13.25
N LEU A 58 -7.40 4.66 12.67
CA LEU A 58 -6.71 5.69 11.88
C LEU A 58 -7.46 6.03 10.60
N ASN A 59 -8.04 5.04 9.94
CA ASN A 59 -8.86 5.28 8.76
C ASN A 59 -10.09 6.15 9.10
N GLU A 60 -10.78 5.85 10.19
CA GLU A 60 -11.93 6.65 10.67
C GLU A 60 -11.52 8.08 11.00
N LEU A 61 -10.41 8.29 11.69
CA LEU A 61 -9.91 9.62 12.00
C LEU A 61 -9.64 10.44 10.73
N LEU A 62 -8.98 9.85 9.76
CA LEU A 62 -8.70 10.51 8.48
C LEU A 62 -10.00 10.86 7.74
N MET A 63 -10.96 9.93 7.67
CA MET A 63 -12.22 10.16 6.97
C MET A 63 -13.10 11.20 7.67
N ASN A 64 -13.16 11.19 9.00
CA ASN A 64 -13.88 12.19 9.79
C ASN A 64 -13.27 13.58 9.58
N ASN A 65 -11.95 13.69 9.62
CA ASN A 65 -11.27 14.96 9.39
C ASN A 65 -11.37 15.42 7.94
N ALA A 66 -11.41 14.51 6.96
CA ALA A 66 -11.70 14.86 5.57
C ALA A 66 -13.10 15.49 5.42
N LYS A 67 -14.09 14.92 6.12
CA LYS A 67 -15.45 15.50 6.17
C LYS A 67 -15.45 16.90 6.81
N LEU A 68 -14.77 17.07 7.94
CA LEU A 68 -14.63 18.38 8.60
C LEU A 68 -13.89 19.40 7.72
N ALA A 69 -12.94 18.96 6.94
CA ALA A 69 -12.21 19.78 5.97
C ALA A 69 -13.09 20.24 4.79
N GLY A 70 -14.31 19.72 4.66
CA GLY A 70 -15.24 20.06 3.58
C GLY A 70 -15.01 19.25 2.30
N ALA A 71 -14.45 18.03 2.40
CA ALA A 71 -14.34 17.14 1.25
C ALA A 71 -15.71 16.91 0.60
N PRO A 72 -15.86 17.14 -0.70
CA PRO A 72 -17.17 17.17 -1.36
C PRO A 72 -17.87 15.80 -1.40
N GLN A 73 -17.09 14.74 -1.38
CA GLN A 73 -17.58 13.36 -1.40
C GLN A 73 -16.64 12.44 -0.60
N LEU A 74 -17.22 11.52 0.16
CA LEU A 74 -16.50 10.46 0.86
C LEU A 74 -16.88 9.12 0.23
N ALA A 75 -15.89 8.38 -0.25
CA ALA A 75 -16.10 7.05 -0.82
C ALA A 75 -15.76 5.96 0.22
N PRO A 76 -16.40 4.78 0.12
CA PRO A 76 -16.04 3.64 0.96
C PRO A 76 -14.63 3.15 0.67
N PRO A 77 -14.00 2.37 1.57
CA PRO A 77 -12.69 1.79 1.34
C PRO A 77 -12.69 0.94 0.07
N ARG A 78 -11.58 1.01 -0.68
CA ARG A 78 -11.41 0.14 -1.84
C ARG A 78 -11.01 -1.26 -1.39
N GLU A 79 -11.67 -2.27 -1.89
CA GLU A 79 -11.30 -3.68 -1.65
C GLU A 79 -9.95 -4.04 -2.27
N LYS A 80 -9.70 -3.52 -3.47
CA LYS A 80 -8.44 -3.75 -4.20
C LYS A 80 -7.63 -2.46 -4.26
N THR A 81 -6.40 -2.51 -3.78
CA THR A 81 -5.45 -1.40 -3.83
C THR A 81 -4.20 -1.81 -4.60
N GLY A 82 -3.54 -0.83 -5.22
CA GLY A 82 -2.22 -1.07 -5.84
C GLY A 82 -1.15 -1.38 -4.81
N SER A 83 0.00 -1.85 -5.31
CA SER A 83 1.21 -2.07 -4.51
C SER A 83 1.80 -0.74 -4.04
N THR A 84 2.44 -0.74 -2.88
CA THR A 84 3.15 0.41 -2.31
C THR A 84 4.12 -0.06 -1.23
N ASP A 85 5.25 0.59 -1.12
CA ASP A 85 6.25 0.42 -0.04
C ASP A 85 5.72 0.86 1.34
N PHE A 86 4.64 1.64 1.38
CA PHE A 86 4.00 2.02 2.64
C PHE A 86 3.54 0.79 3.47
N GLY A 87 3.28 -0.35 2.81
CA GLY A 87 3.06 -1.62 3.50
C GLY A 87 4.21 -1.98 4.42
N ASN A 88 5.47 -1.81 3.99
CA ASN A 88 6.66 -2.11 4.78
C ASN A 88 6.72 -1.22 6.04
N VAL A 89 6.38 0.07 5.93
CA VAL A 89 6.28 0.99 7.07
C VAL A 89 5.21 0.52 8.06
N MET A 90 4.06 0.06 7.55
CA MET A 90 2.96 -0.44 8.39
C MET A 90 3.26 -1.77 9.10
N TYR A 91 4.36 -2.45 8.79
CA TYR A 91 4.85 -3.58 9.60
C TYR A 91 5.66 -3.11 10.81
N GLU A 92 6.16 -1.88 10.82
CA GLU A 92 6.94 -1.32 11.92
C GLU A 92 6.10 -0.46 12.86
N ILE A 93 5.23 0.38 12.32
CA ILE A 93 4.39 1.31 13.06
C ILE A 93 2.95 1.33 12.54
N PRO A 94 1.95 1.67 13.38
CA PRO A 94 0.58 1.86 12.91
C PRO A 94 0.52 2.98 11.88
N GLY A 95 -0.15 2.71 10.75
CA GLY A 95 -0.24 3.66 9.65
C GLY A 95 -1.59 3.62 8.94
N SER A 96 -1.91 4.70 8.27
CA SER A 96 -3.05 4.81 7.38
C SER A 96 -2.73 5.78 6.24
N CYS A 97 -3.45 5.66 5.13
CA CYS A 97 -3.33 6.59 4.02
C CYS A 97 -4.70 6.97 3.47
N ILE A 98 -4.87 8.25 3.19
CA ILE A 98 -6.05 8.79 2.52
C ILE A 98 -5.74 9.00 1.04
N ARG A 99 -6.72 8.75 0.18
CA ARG A 99 -6.68 9.09 -1.24
C ARG A 99 -7.73 10.16 -1.51
N VAL A 100 -7.31 11.24 -2.13
CA VAL A 100 -8.19 12.33 -2.51
C VAL A 100 -8.24 12.38 -4.03
N ALA A 101 -9.44 12.24 -4.60
CA ALA A 101 -9.64 12.24 -6.04
C ALA A 101 -9.71 13.66 -6.58
N PHE A 102 -9.03 13.93 -7.70
CA PHE A 102 -9.09 15.16 -8.47
C PHE A 102 -9.37 14.93 -9.96
N VAL A 103 -9.62 13.68 -10.31
CA VAL A 103 -9.97 13.24 -11.67
C VAL A 103 -11.29 12.48 -11.63
N PRO A 104 -12.01 12.33 -12.73
CA PRO A 104 -13.20 11.51 -12.83
C PRO A 104 -12.93 10.06 -12.42
N GLU A 105 -13.94 9.39 -11.91
CA GLU A 105 -13.87 7.98 -11.58
C GLU A 105 -13.52 7.15 -12.83
N GLY A 106 -12.63 6.18 -12.66
CA GLY A 106 -12.13 5.34 -13.77
C GLY A 106 -10.85 5.87 -14.43
N THR A 107 -10.45 7.11 -14.20
CA THR A 107 -9.18 7.62 -14.73
C THR A 107 -8.00 6.86 -14.10
N SER A 108 -7.13 6.30 -14.94
CA SER A 108 -5.93 5.61 -14.49
C SER A 108 -4.92 6.58 -13.88
N SER A 109 -4.37 6.26 -12.72
CA SER A 109 -3.28 7.05 -12.11
C SER A 109 -1.96 7.00 -12.90
N HIS A 110 -1.88 6.16 -13.93
CA HIS A 110 -0.71 6.04 -14.81
C HIS A 110 -1.09 6.40 -16.25
N SER A 111 -1.80 7.51 -16.43
CA SER A 111 -2.24 8.02 -17.74
C SER A 111 -1.85 9.49 -17.94
N GLN A 112 -1.87 9.94 -19.19
CA GLN A 112 -1.61 11.33 -19.53
C GLN A 112 -2.72 12.24 -18.98
N GLU A 113 -3.96 11.80 -18.98
CA GLU A 113 -5.11 12.54 -18.42
C GLU A 113 -4.90 12.84 -16.92
N PHE A 114 -4.32 11.90 -16.17
CA PHE A 114 -4.01 12.11 -14.76
C PHE A 114 -2.93 13.17 -14.58
N VAL A 115 -1.90 13.17 -15.42
CA VAL A 115 -0.82 14.19 -15.43
C VAL A 115 -1.37 15.56 -15.76
N ASP A 116 -2.20 15.66 -16.82
CA ASP A 116 -2.77 16.92 -17.30
C ASP A 116 -3.70 17.54 -16.25
N ALA A 117 -4.47 16.71 -15.53
CA ALA A 117 -5.34 17.15 -14.44
C ALA A 117 -4.57 17.67 -13.22
N GLY A 118 -3.29 17.34 -13.06
CA GLY A 118 -2.49 17.69 -11.88
C GLY A 118 -2.25 19.20 -11.66
N LYS A 119 -2.53 20.04 -12.65
CA LYS A 119 -2.42 21.51 -12.57
C LYS A 119 -3.76 22.20 -12.38
N THR A 120 -4.85 21.45 -12.25
CA THR A 120 -6.19 22.03 -12.10
C THR A 120 -6.45 22.51 -10.68
N GLU A 121 -7.47 23.36 -10.51
CA GLU A 121 -7.95 23.78 -9.20
C GLU A 121 -8.42 22.58 -8.36
N ALA A 122 -9.02 21.58 -8.98
CA ALA A 122 -9.42 20.34 -8.31
C ALA A 122 -8.21 19.61 -7.71
N ALA A 123 -7.08 19.54 -8.42
CA ALA A 123 -5.85 18.94 -7.90
C ALA A 123 -5.27 19.74 -6.73
N HIS A 124 -5.28 21.07 -6.80
CA HIS A 124 -4.83 21.92 -5.69
C HIS A 124 -5.73 21.78 -4.46
N ASN A 125 -7.05 21.74 -4.64
CA ASN A 125 -7.99 21.51 -3.55
C ASN A 125 -7.83 20.12 -2.94
N CYS A 126 -7.51 19.10 -3.73
CA CYS A 126 -7.18 17.76 -3.26
C CYS A 126 -6.01 17.78 -2.25
N ILE A 127 -4.95 18.54 -2.52
CA ILE A 127 -3.82 18.71 -1.59
C ILE A 127 -4.29 19.34 -0.28
N LEU A 128 -5.14 20.38 -0.35
CA LEU A 128 -5.66 21.04 0.85
C LEU A 128 -6.54 20.12 1.70
N TYR A 129 -7.43 19.34 1.08
CA TYR A 129 -8.25 18.37 1.82
C TYR A 129 -7.39 17.28 2.47
N GLY A 130 -6.42 16.76 1.74
CA GLY A 130 -5.49 15.77 2.28
C GLY A 130 -4.67 16.30 3.46
N ALA A 131 -4.09 17.49 3.31
CA ALA A 131 -3.31 18.13 4.36
C ALA A 131 -4.14 18.42 5.63
N LYS A 132 -5.35 18.96 5.47
CA LYS A 132 -6.27 19.23 6.58
C LYS A 132 -6.72 17.94 7.28
N ALA A 133 -7.03 16.88 6.51
CA ALA A 133 -7.42 15.60 7.08
C ALA A 133 -6.30 14.97 7.91
N ILE A 134 -5.06 15.00 7.41
CA ILE A 134 -3.89 14.48 8.13
C ILE A 134 -3.60 15.32 9.38
N ALA A 135 -3.60 16.64 9.26
CA ALA A 135 -3.35 17.54 10.40
C ALA A 135 -4.41 17.37 11.49
N GLY A 136 -5.70 17.31 11.12
CA GLY A 136 -6.79 17.09 12.06
C GLY A 136 -6.69 15.73 12.76
N ALA A 137 -6.47 14.66 12.01
CA ALA A 137 -6.27 13.32 12.59
C ALA A 137 -5.05 13.27 13.54
N SER A 138 -3.99 13.98 13.22
CA SER A 138 -2.81 14.09 14.10
C SER A 138 -3.14 14.83 15.39
N MET A 139 -3.92 15.90 15.30
CA MET A 139 -4.38 16.63 16.49
C MET A 139 -5.30 15.76 17.36
N ASP A 140 -6.23 15.03 16.76
CA ASP A 140 -7.10 14.10 17.50
C ASP A 140 -6.28 13.06 18.27
N LEU A 141 -5.24 12.48 17.64
CA LEU A 141 -4.36 11.51 18.29
C LEU A 141 -3.57 12.09 19.47
N ILE A 142 -3.19 13.37 19.41
CA ILE A 142 -2.45 14.06 20.48
C ILE A 142 -3.37 14.51 21.61
N MET A 143 -4.54 15.01 21.26
CA MET A 143 -5.43 15.70 22.19
C MET A 143 -6.48 14.80 22.86
N THR A 144 -6.70 13.59 22.32
CA THR A 144 -7.71 12.67 22.86
C THR A 144 -7.05 11.59 23.72
N ASP A 145 -7.33 11.64 25.02
CA ASP A 145 -6.77 10.68 25.98
C ASP A 145 -7.11 9.23 25.61
N GLY A 146 -6.09 8.37 25.64
CA GLY A 146 -6.21 6.94 25.37
C GLY A 146 -6.40 6.55 23.89
N LEU A 147 -6.58 7.50 22.97
CA LEU A 147 -6.79 7.19 21.55
C LEU A 147 -5.56 6.56 20.92
N MET A 148 -4.38 7.06 21.23
CA MET A 148 -3.12 6.49 20.74
C MET A 148 -2.91 5.04 21.24
N ASP A 149 -3.31 4.73 22.46
CA ASP A 149 -3.19 3.39 23.00
C ASP A 149 -4.14 2.41 22.29
N GLN A 150 -5.36 2.85 21.99
CA GLN A 150 -6.31 2.07 21.19
C GLN A 150 -5.80 1.79 19.77
N VAL A 151 -5.14 2.77 19.14
CA VAL A 151 -4.51 2.60 17.81
C VAL A 151 -3.37 1.58 17.87
N LYS A 152 -2.52 1.64 18.89
CA LYS A 152 -1.41 0.70 19.09
C LYS A 152 -1.91 -0.73 19.37
N GLU A 153 -2.98 -0.86 20.15
CA GLU A 153 -3.60 -2.15 20.49
C GLU A 153 -4.18 -2.81 19.22
N GLU A 154 -5.00 -2.07 18.45
CA GLU A 154 -5.53 -2.56 17.18
C GLU A 154 -4.42 -2.96 16.19
N PHE A 155 -3.37 -2.14 16.10
CA PHE A 155 -2.20 -2.45 15.28
C PHE A 155 -1.53 -3.75 15.71
N ALA A 156 -1.26 -3.92 17.01
CA ALA A 156 -0.61 -5.12 17.53
C ALA A 156 -1.40 -6.39 17.25
N GLU A 157 -2.74 -6.34 17.40
CA GLU A 157 -3.64 -7.44 17.06
C GLU A 157 -3.61 -7.78 15.58
N ASN A 158 -3.71 -6.77 14.71
CA ASN A 158 -3.75 -6.96 13.28
C ASN A 158 -2.39 -7.39 12.71
N LYS A 159 -1.28 -6.92 13.30
CA LYS A 159 0.06 -7.37 12.95
C LYS A 159 0.23 -8.88 13.22
N LYS A 160 -0.23 -9.39 14.36
CA LYS A 160 -0.20 -10.83 14.68
C LYS A 160 -0.98 -11.69 13.67
N LYS A 161 -2.08 -11.19 13.13
CA LYS A 161 -2.89 -11.92 12.14
C LYS A 161 -2.23 -11.96 10.74
N ASN A 162 -1.28 -11.07 10.47
CA ASN A 162 -0.59 -10.92 9.18
C ASN A 162 0.83 -11.51 9.17
N GLN A 163 1.32 -11.96 10.28
CA GLN A 163 2.55 -12.75 10.43
C GLN A 163 2.23 -14.27 10.41
#